data_b05accce08b8d7a72de1a68fe2cb7043
#
_entry.id   b05accce08b8d7a72de1a68fe2cb7043
#
_cell.length_a   1.000
_cell.length_b   1.000
_cell.length_c   1.000
_cell.angle_alpha   90.00
_cell.angle_beta   90.00
_cell.angle_gamma   90.00
#
_symmetry.space_group_name_H-M   'P 1'
#
loop_
_entity.id
_entity.type
_entity.pdbx_description
1 polymer ?
#
loop_
_entity_poly.entity_id
_entity_poly.type
_entity_poly.pdbx_seq_one_letter_code
_entity_poly.pdbx_strand_id
1 'polypeptide(L)'
;MRIPCIILGKILWSMNKREREQEGIIHVYFRANGRYTVFYDDEDNLELLRRMDKMAKKYESKVLEFALMGNHAHFLIETLCVTELMRETLKSYSRWYNRKYKNSNKVFATPFSSACKRSDEWVLSSGVYILQNPVVAGMCSKIENYRWSSASMHFKDENKFIPIGYRWHLQLCSVIEVDTSYMDRYFNNYDEFLSYTNLTPVLKSAVIPKQSKWETCTIEKLTAEVSRILNGRLLNNLTKKEIKELILRLGSETNARMMHIASVLHIDYSFVRQCLTEAPQPE
;
A
#
# COMPACT_ATOMS: atom_id res chain seq x y z
N MET A 1 9.20 33.92 -29.04
CA MET A 1 8.34 33.81 -27.84
C MET A 1 9.08 32.92 -26.84
N ARG A 2 9.65 33.46 -25.77
CA ARG A 2 10.40 32.68 -24.78
C ARG A 2 9.42 32.12 -23.75
N ILE A 3 9.31 30.80 -23.68
CA ILE A 3 8.51 30.10 -22.66
C ILE A 3 9.23 30.28 -21.31
N PRO A 4 8.54 30.70 -20.24
CA PRO A 4 9.20 30.94 -18.96
C PRO A 4 9.74 29.62 -18.38
N CYS A 5 11.00 29.64 -17.95
CA CYS A 5 11.78 28.52 -17.41
C CYS A 5 11.10 27.79 -16.21
N ILE A 6 10.11 28.44 -15.57
CA ILE A 6 9.36 27.89 -14.42
C ILE A 6 8.37 26.78 -14.83
N ILE A 7 7.88 26.79 -16.07
CA ILE A 7 6.94 25.78 -16.56
C ILE A 7 7.67 24.50 -16.95
N LEU A 8 8.87 24.61 -17.54
CA LEU A 8 9.71 23.44 -17.87
C LEU A 8 10.18 22.68 -16.64
N GLY A 9 10.53 23.36 -15.56
CA GLY A 9 10.95 22.71 -14.30
C GLY A 9 9.82 21.91 -13.63
N LYS A 10 8.55 22.34 -13.77
CA LYS A 10 7.39 21.57 -13.26
C LYS A 10 7.04 20.36 -14.14
N ILE A 11 7.24 20.47 -15.43
CA ILE A 11 6.96 19.38 -16.39
C ILE A 11 8.01 18.29 -16.27
N LEU A 12 9.31 18.64 -16.14
CA LEU A 12 10.41 17.67 -15.98
C LEU A 12 10.38 16.98 -14.60
N TRP A 13 9.91 17.64 -13.55
CA TRP A 13 9.74 17.02 -12.23
C TRP A 13 8.57 16.04 -12.18
N SER A 14 7.60 16.17 -13.08
CA SER A 14 6.47 15.25 -13.29
C SER A 14 6.90 13.94 -13.98
N MET A 15 7.90 13.96 -14.85
CA MET A 15 8.24 12.81 -15.69
C MET A 15 8.88 11.62 -14.93
N ASN A 16 9.38 11.80 -13.72
CA ASN A 16 9.99 10.72 -12.91
C ASN A 16 9.11 10.17 -11.77
N LYS A 17 7.93 10.72 -11.56
CA LYS A 17 6.94 10.14 -10.67
C LYS A 17 6.04 9.27 -11.53
N ARG A 18 6.19 7.94 -11.48
CA ARG A 18 5.18 7.04 -12.06
C ARG A 18 3.84 7.46 -11.52
N GLU A 19 3.01 8.05 -12.38
CA GLU A 19 1.67 8.44 -12.01
C GLU A 19 0.91 7.18 -11.59
N ARG A 20 0.18 7.30 -10.48
CA ARG A 20 -0.69 6.22 -10.02
C ARG A 20 -1.80 6.03 -11.03
N GLU A 21 -2.03 4.80 -11.49
CA GLU A 21 -3.21 4.47 -12.27
C GLU A 21 -4.46 4.78 -11.45
N GLN A 22 -5.39 5.53 -12.04
CA GLN A 22 -6.57 6.04 -11.36
C GLN A 22 -7.78 5.15 -11.57
N GLU A 23 -7.85 4.45 -12.70
CA GLU A 23 -9.01 3.71 -13.19
C GLU A 23 -8.73 2.22 -13.39
N GLY A 24 -9.78 1.41 -13.34
CA GLY A 24 -9.76 -0.04 -13.51
C GLY A 24 -9.95 -0.80 -12.19
N ILE A 25 -9.62 -2.10 -12.20
CA ILE A 25 -9.62 -2.92 -10.99
C ILE A 25 -8.28 -2.77 -10.30
N ILE A 26 -8.30 -2.16 -9.13
CA ILE A 26 -7.10 -1.72 -8.42
C ILE A 26 -7.03 -2.39 -7.05
N HIS A 27 -5.95 -3.11 -6.81
CA HIS A 27 -5.61 -3.59 -5.48
C HIS A 27 -4.99 -2.44 -4.68
N VAL A 28 -5.61 -2.05 -3.59
CA VAL A 28 -5.18 -0.99 -2.69
C VAL A 28 -4.69 -1.58 -1.38
N TYR A 29 -3.60 -1.03 -0.88
CA TYR A 29 -3.02 -1.37 0.42
C TYR A 29 -2.64 -0.10 1.18
N PHE A 30 -3.01 -0.03 2.45
CA PHE A 30 -2.57 1.03 3.36
C PHE A 30 -2.32 0.48 4.75
N ARG A 31 -1.45 1.16 5.49
CA ARG A 31 -0.99 0.73 6.80
C ARG A 31 -1.00 1.88 7.79
N ALA A 32 -1.23 1.57 9.07
CA ALA A 32 -1.09 2.50 10.17
C ALA A 32 0.31 3.10 10.24
N ASN A 33 0.38 4.37 10.63
CA ASN A 33 1.64 5.06 10.85
C ASN A 33 2.39 4.37 11.99
N GLY A 34 3.72 4.21 11.86
CA GLY A 34 4.54 3.51 12.85
C GLY A 34 4.22 2.01 13.01
N ARG A 35 3.35 1.41 12.17
CA ARG A 35 2.89 0.03 12.24
C ARG A 35 2.12 -0.34 13.51
N TYR A 36 1.63 0.63 14.25
CA TYR A 36 0.80 0.40 15.43
C TYR A 36 -0.55 -0.22 15.03
N THR A 37 -1.15 -0.95 15.96
CA THR A 37 -2.54 -1.39 15.83
C THR A 37 -3.44 -0.16 15.67
N VAL A 38 -4.36 -0.20 14.70
CA VAL A 38 -5.32 0.87 14.44
C VAL A 38 -6.75 0.38 14.54
N PHE A 39 -6.94 -0.92 14.47
CA PHE A 39 -8.24 -1.57 14.65
C PHE A 39 -8.22 -2.32 15.97
N TYR A 40 -8.61 -1.63 17.06
CA TYR A 40 -8.60 -2.19 18.42
C TYR A 40 -9.89 -2.95 18.75
N ASP A 41 -11.01 -2.48 18.21
CA ASP A 41 -12.32 -3.06 18.48
C ASP A 41 -13.14 -3.20 17.18
N ASP A 42 -14.33 -3.82 17.32
CA ASP A 42 -15.24 -4.05 16.21
C ASP A 42 -15.69 -2.74 15.56
N GLU A 43 -15.86 -1.68 16.35
CA GLU A 43 -16.33 -0.40 15.84
C GLU A 43 -15.28 0.26 14.92
N ASP A 44 -13.98 0.10 15.22
CA ASP A 44 -12.91 0.60 14.36
C ASP A 44 -12.97 -0.02 12.97
N ASN A 45 -13.18 -1.33 12.92
CA ASN A 45 -13.31 -2.07 11.66
C ASN A 45 -14.59 -1.66 10.91
N LEU A 46 -15.72 -1.66 11.59
CA LEU A 46 -17.01 -1.31 11.00
C LEU A 46 -17.01 0.13 10.48
N GLU A 47 -16.40 1.05 11.20
CA GLU A 47 -16.36 2.45 10.78
C GLU A 47 -15.49 2.67 9.54
N LEU A 48 -14.38 1.93 9.40
CA LEU A 48 -13.62 1.98 8.16
C LEU A 48 -14.46 1.45 6.98
N LEU A 49 -15.16 0.33 7.18
CA LEU A 49 -16.01 -0.26 6.14
C LEU A 49 -17.17 0.67 5.74
N ARG A 50 -17.85 1.31 6.70
CA ARG A 50 -18.90 2.32 6.42
C ARG A 50 -18.37 3.47 5.57
N ARG A 51 -17.15 3.94 5.87
CA ARG A 51 -16.54 5.05 5.11
C ARG A 51 -16.12 4.61 3.73
N MET A 52 -15.61 3.39 3.61
CA MET A 52 -15.29 2.82 2.30
C MET A 52 -16.54 2.69 1.45
N ASP A 53 -17.62 2.10 1.97
CA ASP A 53 -18.90 1.97 1.29
C ASP A 53 -19.47 3.33 0.85
N LYS A 54 -19.48 4.30 1.77
CA LYS A 54 -19.94 5.66 1.47
C LYS A 54 -19.13 6.31 0.33
N MET A 55 -17.82 6.13 0.33
CA MET A 55 -16.98 6.72 -0.72
C MET A 55 -17.04 5.91 -2.01
N ALA A 56 -17.17 4.59 -1.95
CA ALA A 56 -17.41 3.77 -3.13
C ALA A 56 -18.69 4.21 -3.85
N LYS A 57 -19.80 4.37 -3.13
CA LYS A 57 -21.05 4.90 -3.68
C LYS A 57 -20.92 6.32 -4.24
N LYS A 58 -20.23 7.21 -3.53
CA LYS A 58 -20.01 8.59 -3.98
C LYS A 58 -19.23 8.66 -5.29
N TYR A 59 -18.30 7.78 -5.51
CA TYR A 59 -17.40 7.75 -6.66
C TYR A 59 -17.77 6.66 -7.68
N GLU A 60 -19.01 6.14 -7.62
CA GLU A 60 -19.52 5.10 -8.53
C GLU A 60 -18.54 3.93 -8.70
N SER A 61 -17.92 3.55 -7.59
CA SER A 61 -16.91 2.52 -7.52
C SER A 61 -17.47 1.27 -6.83
N LYS A 62 -16.90 0.11 -7.14
CA LYS A 62 -17.30 -1.16 -6.54
C LYS A 62 -16.18 -1.72 -5.70
N VAL A 63 -16.50 -2.16 -4.49
CA VAL A 63 -15.58 -2.97 -3.68
C VAL A 63 -15.80 -4.42 -4.09
N LEU A 64 -14.73 -5.08 -4.55
CA LEU A 64 -14.76 -6.47 -5.00
C LEU A 64 -14.30 -7.41 -3.89
N GLU A 65 -13.22 -7.04 -3.17
CA GLU A 65 -12.67 -7.81 -2.06
C GLU A 65 -12.10 -6.90 -0.99
N PHE A 66 -12.06 -7.39 0.24
CA PHE A 66 -11.30 -6.73 1.32
C PHE A 66 -10.81 -7.71 2.39
N ALA A 67 -9.77 -7.28 3.11
CA ALA A 67 -9.34 -7.84 4.39
C ALA A 67 -8.77 -6.72 5.26
N LEU A 68 -9.33 -6.58 6.47
CA LEU A 68 -8.83 -5.65 7.50
C LEU A 68 -8.00 -6.42 8.51
N MET A 69 -6.76 -5.98 8.72
CA MET A 69 -5.83 -6.62 9.65
C MET A 69 -5.42 -5.60 10.71
N GLY A 70 -5.08 -6.00 11.91
CA GLY A 70 -4.90 -5.12 13.06
C GLY A 70 -4.23 -3.75 12.82
N ASN A 71 -3.32 -3.65 11.85
CA ASN A 71 -2.61 -2.41 11.54
C ASN A 71 -2.57 -2.02 10.06
N HIS A 72 -3.26 -2.74 9.19
CA HIS A 72 -3.32 -2.44 7.76
C HIS A 72 -4.58 -3.05 7.13
N ALA A 73 -4.88 -2.63 5.92
CA ALA A 73 -6.01 -3.18 5.16
C ALA A 73 -5.67 -3.31 3.68
N HIS A 74 -6.32 -4.27 3.06
CA HIS A 74 -6.32 -4.53 1.63
C HIS A 74 -7.73 -4.39 1.09
N PHE A 75 -7.84 -3.79 -0.10
CA PHE A 75 -9.08 -3.71 -0.86
C PHE A 75 -8.79 -3.97 -2.33
N LEU A 76 -9.67 -4.69 -3.00
CA LEU A 76 -9.74 -4.76 -4.45
C LEU A 76 -10.95 -3.94 -4.88
N ILE A 77 -10.74 -2.92 -5.70
CA ILE A 77 -11.76 -1.91 -6.02
C ILE A 77 -11.78 -1.69 -7.52
N GLU A 78 -12.96 -1.74 -8.14
CA GLU A 78 -13.20 -1.23 -9.47
C GLU A 78 -13.59 0.26 -9.35
N THR A 79 -12.83 1.15 -9.99
CA THR A 79 -12.99 2.59 -9.83
C THR A 79 -12.43 3.37 -11.03
N LEU A 80 -12.85 4.63 -11.18
CA LEU A 80 -12.29 5.60 -12.13
C LEU A 80 -11.39 6.64 -11.44
N CYS A 81 -11.32 6.65 -10.09
CA CYS A 81 -10.63 7.72 -9.35
C CYS A 81 -10.11 7.26 -7.98
N VAL A 82 -9.22 6.25 -7.99
CA VAL A 82 -8.70 5.62 -6.75
C VAL A 82 -8.08 6.61 -5.77
N THR A 83 -7.44 7.67 -6.26
CA THR A 83 -6.76 8.65 -5.39
C THR A 83 -7.76 9.43 -4.55
N GLU A 84 -8.82 9.96 -5.15
CA GLU A 84 -9.87 10.74 -4.49
C GLU A 84 -10.64 9.86 -3.50
N LEU A 85 -11.07 8.68 -3.95
CA LEU A 85 -11.79 7.69 -3.15
C LEU A 85 -11.00 7.37 -1.87
N MET A 86 -9.75 6.98 -2.02
CA MET A 86 -8.92 6.58 -0.88
C MET A 86 -8.54 7.76 0.01
N ARG A 87 -8.24 8.92 -0.57
CA ARG A 87 -7.94 10.13 0.18
C ARG A 87 -9.10 10.52 1.10
N GLU A 88 -10.32 10.53 0.59
CA GLU A 88 -11.50 10.88 1.40
C GLU A 88 -11.84 9.81 2.43
N THR A 89 -11.74 8.55 2.07
CA THR A 89 -11.92 7.42 3.01
C THR A 89 -10.96 7.54 4.19
N LEU A 90 -9.66 7.58 3.92
CA LEU A 90 -8.64 7.60 4.97
C LEU A 90 -8.67 8.90 5.80
N LYS A 91 -8.93 10.05 5.17
CA LYS A 91 -9.06 11.34 5.85
C LYS A 91 -10.27 11.35 6.78
N SER A 92 -11.41 10.85 6.32
CA SER A 92 -12.63 10.83 7.13
C SER A 92 -12.51 9.84 8.29
N TYR A 93 -11.91 8.67 8.08
CA TYR A 93 -11.62 7.71 9.14
C TYR A 93 -10.66 8.29 10.17
N SER A 94 -9.55 8.89 9.72
CA SER A 94 -8.56 9.48 10.64
C SER A 94 -9.15 10.56 11.56
N ARG A 95 -10.08 11.37 11.04
CA ARG A 95 -10.79 12.36 11.87
C ARG A 95 -11.65 11.72 12.94
N TRP A 96 -12.39 10.67 12.59
CA TRP A 96 -13.22 9.93 13.52
C TRP A 96 -12.36 9.21 14.56
N TYR A 97 -11.33 8.48 14.13
CA TYR A 97 -10.39 7.77 14.98
C TYR A 97 -9.73 8.71 16.01
N ASN A 98 -9.20 9.85 15.54
CA ASN A 98 -8.56 10.83 16.42
C ASN A 98 -9.54 11.40 17.45
N ARG A 99 -10.81 11.57 17.09
CA ARG A 99 -11.85 11.99 18.05
C ARG A 99 -12.15 10.89 19.09
N LYS A 100 -12.32 9.63 18.63
CA LYS A 100 -12.59 8.48 19.50
C LYS A 100 -11.48 8.29 20.53
N TYR A 101 -10.25 8.31 20.10
CA TYR A 101 -9.06 8.02 20.92
C TYR A 101 -8.38 9.27 21.49
N LYS A 102 -8.97 10.45 21.34
CA LYS A 102 -8.38 11.74 21.76
C LYS A 102 -6.94 11.91 21.27
N ASN A 103 -6.67 11.49 20.05
CA ASN A 103 -5.36 11.52 19.40
C ASN A 103 -5.30 12.67 18.37
N SER A 104 -4.12 13.23 18.13
CA SER A 104 -3.88 14.25 17.12
C SER A 104 -2.89 13.80 16.04
N ASN A 105 -2.34 12.59 16.18
CA ASN A 105 -1.31 12.09 15.30
C ASN A 105 -1.87 11.58 13.97
N LYS A 106 -0.98 11.42 13.00
CA LYS A 106 -1.27 10.81 11.73
C LYS A 106 -1.58 9.31 11.92
N VAL A 107 -2.79 8.90 11.57
CA VAL A 107 -3.28 7.52 11.76
C VAL A 107 -2.64 6.57 10.76
N PHE A 108 -2.65 6.91 9.47
CA PHE A 108 -2.09 6.07 8.42
C PHE A 108 -0.81 6.62 7.83
N ALA A 109 0.10 5.73 7.47
CA ALA A 109 1.23 6.07 6.62
C ALA A 109 0.71 6.47 5.23
N THR A 110 1.24 7.53 4.67
CA THR A 110 0.85 8.01 3.34
C THR A 110 2.07 8.08 2.43
N PRO A 111 1.87 7.94 1.14
CA PRO A 111 0.65 7.58 0.42
C PRO A 111 0.27 6.10 0.61
N PHE A 112 -0.99 5.74 0.34
CA PHE A 112 -1.38 4.33 0.19
C PHE A 112 -0.69 3.72 -1.05
N SER A 113 -0.52 2.41 -1.08
CA SER A 113 -0.01 1.67 -2.24
C SER A 113 -1.17 1.17 -3.09
N SER A 114 -0.99 1.11 -4.40
CA SER A 114 -1.98 0.59 -5.34
C SER A 114 -1.33 -0.09 -6.53
N ALA A 115 -2.02 -1.08 -7.10
CA ALA A 115 -1.61 -1.75 -8.32
C ALA A 115 -2.84 -2.12 -9.15
N CYS A 116 -2.93 -1.61 -10.37
CA CYS A 116 -3.98 -1.96 -11.31
C CYS A 116 -3.80 -3.41 -11.79
N LYS A 117 -4.91 -4.15 -11.89
CA LYS A 117 -4.98 -5.53 -12.33
C LYS A 117 -5.59 -5.56 -13.73
N ARG A 118 -4.76 -5.87 -14.72
CA ARG A 118 -5.10 -5.71 -16.15
C ARG A 118 -5.62 -6.99 -16.81
N SER A 119 -5.66 -8.11 -16.09
CA SER A 119 -6.21 -9.38 -16.58
C SER A 119 -7.03 -10.05 -15.50
N ASP A 120 -7.98 -10.86 -15.91
CA ASP A 120 -8.82 -11.66 -15.03
C ASP A 120 -8.00 -12.54 -14.08
N GLU A 121 -6.92 -13.13 -14.57
CA GLU A 121 -6.00 -13.92 -13.76
C GLU A 121 -5.38 -13.09 -12.63
N TRP A 122 -4.98 -11.85 -12.92
CA TRP A 122 -4.40 -10.95 -11.91
C TRP A 122 -5.44 -10.46 -10.91
N VAL A 123 -6.69 -10.27 -11.35
CA VAL A 123 -7.80 -9.92 -10.46
C VAL A 123 -8.09 -11.08 -9.52
N LEU A 124 -8.29 -12.30 -10.07
CA LEU A 124 -8.53 -13.51 -9.28
C LEU A 124 -7.39 -13.77 -8.28
N SER A 125 -6.15 -13.75 -8.74
CA SER A 125 -4.97 -13.92 -7.89
C SER A 125 -4.90 -12.87 -6.78
N SER A 126 -5.32 -11.63 -7.06
CA SER A 126 -5.33 -10.56 -6.06
C SER A 126 -6.44 -10.75 -5.03
N GLY A 127 -7.62 -11.22 -5.43
CA GLY A 127 -8.69 -11.60 -4.51
C GLY A 127 -8.24 -12.70 -3.57
N VAL A 128 -7.71 -13.80 -4.11
CA VAL A 128 -7.13 -14.91 -3.31
C VAL A 128 -6.07 -14.38 -2.34
N TYR A 129 -5.13 -13.57 -2.81
CA TYR A 129 -4.10 -12.98 -1.97
C TYR A 129 -4.69 -12.16 -0.82
N ILE A 130 -5.71 -11.33 -1.09
CA ILE A 130 -6.36 -10.49 -0.06
C ILE A 130 -7.00 -11.38 1.00
N LEU A 131 -7.76 -12.39 0.59
CA LEU A 131 -8.46 -13.28 1.51
C LEU A 131 -7.51 -14.18 2.31
N GLN A 132 -6.37 -14.55 1.75
CA GLN A 132 -5.36 -15.36 2.43
C GLN A 132 -4.46 -14.56 3.39
N ASN A 133 -4.42 -13.23 3.31
CA ASN A 133 -3.53 -12.43 4.19
C ASN A 133 -3.67 -12.77 5.69
N PRO A 134 -4.88 -12.91 6.24
CA PRO A 134 -5.05 -13.28 7.65
C PRO A 134 -4.50 -14.69 7.97
N VAL A 135 -4.65 -15.64 7.04
CA VAL A 135 -4.13 -17.01 7.20
C VAL A 135 -2.60 -17.00 7.18
N VAL A 136 -1.99 -16.31 6.22
CA VAL A 136 -0.53 -16.16 6.10
C VAL A 136 0.05 -15.43 7.32
N ALA A 137 -0.72 -14.51 7.92
CA ALA A 137 -0.32 -13.82 9.14
C ALA A 137 -0.57 -14.65 10.43
N GLY A 138 -1.11 -15.87 10.33
CA GLY A 138 -1.40 -16.74 11.47
C GLY A 138 -2.58 -16.26 12.33
N MET A 139 -3.42 -15.38 11.83
CA MET A 139 -4.59 -14.85 12.55
C MET A 139 -5.77 -15.84 12.56
N CYS A 140 -5.83 -16.73 11.58
CA CYS A 140 -6.80 -17.81 11.46
C CYS A 140 -6.20 -18.96 10.66
N SER A 141 -6.86 -20.15 10.70
CA SER A 141 -6.42 -21.33 9.97
C SER A 141 -6.94 -21.44 8.55
N LYS A 142 -8.06 -20.79 8.27
CA LYS A 142 -8.75 -20.79 6.96
C LYS A 142 -9.41 -19.43 6.73
N ILE A 143 -9.63 -19.04 5.46
CA ILE A 143 -10.19 -17.74 5.11
C ILE A 143 -11.58 -17.50 5.68
N GLU A 144 -12.43 -18.53 5.69
CA GLU A 144 -13.80 -18.46 6.23
C GLU A 144 -13.85 -18.21 7.74
N ASN A 145 -12.75 -18.48 8.46
CA ASN A 145 -12.63 -18.25 9.89
C ASN A 145 -12.23 -16.82 10.24
N TYR A 146 -12.00 -15.97 9.23
CA TYR A 146 -11.60 -14.60 9.46
C TYR A 146 -12.76 -13.63 9.27
N ARG A 147 -13.22 -13.05 10.39
CA ARG A 147 -14.38 -12.17 10.43
C ARG A 147 -14.25 -10.91 9.57
N TRP A 148 -13.07 -10.30 9.53
CA TRP A 148 -12.84 -8.97 8.92
C TRP A 148 -12.37 -9.06 7.47
N SER A 149 -13.01 -9.93 6.71
CA SER A 149 -12.79 -10.09 5.27
C SER A 149 -14.09 -10.29 4.51
N SER A 150 -14.05 -10.15 3.20
CA SER A 150 -15.18 -10.43 2.30
C SER A 150 -15.42 -11.92 2.07
N ALA A 151 -14.59 -12.83 2.60
CA ALA A 151 -14.70 -14.27 2.34
C ALA A 151 -16.09 -14.86 2.61
N SER A 152 -16.77 -14.39 3.67
CA SER A 152 -18.13 -14.83 4.00
C SER A 152 -19.23 -14.19 3.15
N MET A 153 -18.90 -13.28 2.24
CA MET A 153 -19.87 -12.55 1.42
C MET A 153 -20.09 -13.17 0.05
N HIS A 154 -19.24 -14.15 -0.33
CA HIS A 154 -19.38 -14.92 -1.57
C HIS A 154 -20.56 -15.86 -1.51
N PHE A 155 -21.20 -16.13 -2.68
CA PHE A 155 -22.31 -17.06 -2.83
C PHE A 155 -23.44 -16.85 -1.82
N LYS A 156 -23.85 -15.58 -1.63
CA LYS A 156 -24.84 -15.15 -0.61
C LYS A 156 -26.14 -15.97 -0.62
N ASP A 157 -26.60 -16.36 -1.82
CA ASP A 157 -27.86 -17.09 -2.00
C ASP A 157 -27.75 -18.57 -1.65
N GLU A 158 -26.54 -19.14 -1.70
CA GLU A 158 -26.26 -20.54 -1.36
C GLU A 158 -26.01 -20.74 0.14
N ASN A 159 -25.58 -19.69 0.85
CA ASN A 159 -25.26 -19.74 2.27
C ASN A 159 -26.50 -19.76 3.17
N LYS A 160 -27.49 -20.58 2.85
CA LYS A 160 -28.73 -20.76 3.62
C LYS A 160 -28.49 -21.29 5.04
N PHE A 161 -27.32 -21.84 5.34
CA PHE A 161 -26.91 -22.37 6.63
C PHE A 161 -25.62 -21.76 7.13
N ILE A 162 -25.60 -20.44 7.38
CA ILE A 162 -24.49 -19.84 8.11
C ILE A 162 -24.63 -20.25 9.59
N PRO A 163 -23.67 -21.00 10.16
CA PRO A 163 -23.73 -21.39 11.56
C PRO A 163 -23.91 -20.17 12.47
N ILE A 164 -24.59 -20.33 13.61
CA ILE A 164 -24.89 -19.24 14.56
C ILE A 164 -23.62 -18.42 14.94
N GLY A 165 -22.45 -19.05 14.92
CA GLY A 165 -21.16 -18.38 15.15
C GLY A 165 -20.74 -17.38 14.06
N TYR A 166 -21.38 -17.35 12.90
CA TYR A 166 -21.05 -16.48 11.76
C TYR A 166 -22.03 -15.31 11.56
N ARG A 167 -22.78 -14.92 12.60
CA ARG A 167 -23.69 -13.75 12.54
C ARG A 167 -22.99 -12.44 12.16
N TRP A 168 -21.67 -12.33 12.32
CA TRP A 168 -20.91 -11.18 11.83
C TRP A 168 -21.05 -10.94 10.31
N HIS A 169 -21.32 -11.99 9.53
CA HIS A 169 -21.57 -11.87 8.10
C HIS A 169 -22.74 -10.92 7.83
N LEU A 170 -23.88 -11.10 8.52
CA LEU A 170 -25.04 -10.22 8.37
C LEU A 170 -24.70 -8.78 8.75
N GLN A 171 -23.86 -8.60 9.77
CA GLN A 171 -23.39 -7.29 10.18
C GLN A 171 -22.50 -6.65 9.10
N LEU A 172 -21.59 -7.40 8.48
CA LEU A 172 -20.74 -6.89 7.40
C LEU A 172 -21.57 -6.49 6.18
N CYS A 173 -22.51 -7.35 5.75
CA CYS A 173 -23.40 -7.07 4.63
C CYS A 173 -24.29 -5.83 4.85
N SER A 174 -24.61 -5.47 6.10
CA SER A 174 -25.35 -4.26 6.42
C SER A 174 -24.49 -2.98 6.39
N VAL A 175 -23.18 -3.12 6.36
CA VAL A 175 -22.22 -2.01 6.52
C VAL A 175 -21.48 -1.66 5.22
N ILE A 176 -21.19 -2.66 4.40
CA ILE A 176 -20.48 -2.48 3.14
C ILE A 176 -21.08 -3.39 2.06
N GLU A 177 -21.28 -2.82 0.89
CA GLU A 177 -21.65 -3.54 -0.32
C GLU A 177 -20.38 -4.06 -1.00
N VAL A 178 -20.36 -5.38 -1.29
CA VAL A 178 -19.26 -6.04 -2.00
C VAL A 178 -19.82 -6.73 -3.23
N ASP A 179 -19.28 -6.41 -4.39
CA ASP A 179 -19.62 -7.09 -5.64
C ASP A 179 -18.73 -8.33 -5.81
N THR A 180 -19.18 -9.45 -5.23
CA THR A 180 -18.46 -10.72 -5.30
C THR A 180 -18.60 -11.42 -6.65
N SER A 181 -19.53 -10.96 -7.51
CA SER A 181 -19.85 -11.61 -8.79
C SER A 181 -18.63 -11.75 -9.71
N TYR A 182 -17.66 -10.82 -9.58
CA TYR A 182 -16.43 -10.89 -10.35
C TYR A 182 -15.60 -12.13 -10.06
N MET A 183 -15.52 -12.56 -8.81
CA MET A 183 -14.81 -13.79 -8.42
C MET A 183 -15.73 -15.01 -8.49
N ASP A 184 -16.98 -14.89 -8.04
CA ASP A 184 -17.94 -16.01 -7.97
C ASP A 184 -18.15 -16.68 -9.34
N ARG A 185 -18.07 -15.93 -10.43
CA ARG A 185 -18.22 -16.46 -11.80
C ARG A 185 -17.22 -17.56 -12.20
N TYR A 186 -16.11 -17.70 -11.45
CA TYR A 186 -15.10 -18.74 -11.72
C TYR A 186 -15.33 -20.04 -10.97
N PHE A 187 -16.34 -20.09 -10.10
CA PHE A 187 -16.63 -21.24 -9.24
C PHE A 187 -18.10 -21.63 -9.36
N ASN A 188 -18.38 -22.92 -9.22
CA ASN A 188 -19.74 -23.42 -9.29
C ASN A 188 -20.51 -23.23 -7.97
N ASN A 189 -19.80 -23.17 -6.85
CA ASN A 189 -20.39 -23.05 -5.52
C ASN A 189 -19.36 -22.55 -4.49
N TYR A 190 -19.85 -22.30 -3.27
CA TYR A 190 -19.01 -21.79 -2.16
C TYR A 190 -17.92 -22.76 -1.74
N ASP A 191 -18.18 -24.08 -1.75
CA ASP A 191 -17.18 -25.07 -1.33
C ASP A 191 -16.00 -25.13 -2.32
N GLU A 192 -16.27 -25.01 -3.62
CA GLU A 192 -15.22 -24.91 -4.62
C GLU A 192 -14.39 -23.63 -4.46
N PHE A 193 -15.06 -22.49 -4.24
CA PHE A 193 -14.40 -21.23 -3.95
C PHE A 193 -13.49 -21.33 -2.71
N LEU A 194 -13.99 -21.89 -1.60
CA LEU A 194 -13.21 -22.09 -0.38
C LEU A 194 -12.01 -23.02 -0.61
N SER A 195 -12.24 -24.15 -1.29
CA SER A 195 -11.19 -25.12 -1.60
C SER A 195 -10.10 -24.49 -2.46
N TYR A 196 -10.48 -23.77 -3.52
CA TYR A 196 -9.54 -23.05 -4.38
C TYR A 196 -8.76 -22.00 -3.59
N THR A 197 -9.47 -21.15 -2.85
CA THR A 197 -8.84 -20.01 -2.16
C THR A 197 -7.94 -20.46 -1.01
N ASN A 198 -8.30 -21.50 -0.27
CA ASN A 198 -7.46 -22.01 0.83
C ASN A 198 -6.22 -22.76 0.34
N LEU A 199 -6.27 -23.42 -0.81
CA LEU A 199 -5.21 -24.30 -1.30
C LEU A 199 -4.30 -23.64 -2.36
N THR A 200 -4.78 -22.58 -3.02
CA THR A 200 -4.02 -21.94 -4.10
C THR A 200 -2.81 -21.19 -3.53
N PRO A 201 -1.59 -21.49 -3.99
CA PRO A 201 -0.43 -20.70 -3.62
C PRO A 201 -0.57 -19.24 -4.06
N VAL A 202 -0.22 -18.30 -3.20
CA VAL A 202 -0.22 -16.88 -3.55
C VAL A 202 0.76 -16.60 -4.67
N LEU A 203 0.26 -16.17 -5.81
CA LEU A 203 1.10 -15.80 -6.95
C LEU A 203 1.80 -14.47 -6.69
N LYS A 204 3.04 -14.32 -7.19
CA LYS A 204 3.79 -13.05 -7.10
C LYS A 204 3.03 -11.88 -7.75
N SER A 205 2.22 -12.13 -8.76
CA SER A 205 1.37 -11.14 -9.44
C SER A 205 0.21 -10.63 -8.58
N ALA A 206 -0.24 -11.41 -7.60
CA ALA A 206 -1.29 -11.01 -6.66
C ALA A 206 -0.78 -10.01 -5.64
N VAL A 207 0.47 -10.17 -5.24
CA VAL A 207 1.13 -9.22 -4.32
C VAL A 207 1.15 -7.86 -5.01
N ILE A 208 0.68 -6.79 -4.33
CA ILE A 208 1.01 -5.44 -4.79
C ILE A 208 2.53 -5.43 -4.90
N PRO A 209 3.12 -5.22 -6.10
CA PRO A 209 4.55 -5.06 -6.19
C PRO A 209 4.83 -3.96 -5.19
N LYS A 210 5.57 -4.25 -4.12
CA LYS A 210 6.13 -3.18 -3.27
C LYS A 210 6.68 -2.24 -4.30
N GLN A 211 5.98 -1.09 -4.53
CA GLN A 211 6.25 -0.12 -5.61
C GLN A 211 7.72 -0.12 -5.80
N SER A 212 8.19 -0.55 -7.00
CA SER A 212 9.53 -1.07 -7.20
C SER A 212 10.35 -0.54 -6.07
N LYS A 213 10.49 -1.32 -5.04
CA LYS A 213 11.46 -0.88 -4.10
C LYS A 213 12.58 -0.59 -5.06
N TRP A 214 12.73 0.64 -5.25
CA TRP A 214 14.06 1.11 -5.17
C TRP A 214 14.58 0.32 -4.00
N GLU A 215 15.30 -0.83 -4.29
CA GLU A 215 15.89 -1.58 -3.19
C GLU A 215 16.69 -0.53 -2.50
N THR A 216 16.08 0.01 -1.44
CA THR A 216 16.64 1.14 -0.73
C THR A 216 17.89 0.54 -0.21
N CYS A 217 19.02 0.96 -0.75
CA CYS A 217 20.31 0.44 -0.41
C CYS A 217 20.32 0.36 1.13
N THR A 218 20.42 -0.84 1.68
CA THR A 218 20.43 -0.98 3.15
C THR A 218 21.64 -0.24 3.69
N ILE A 219 21.61 0.16 4.94
CA ILE A 219 22.74 0.87 5.57
C ILE A 219 24.01 0.04 5.42
N GLU A 220 23.91 -1.29 5.58
CA GLU A 220 25.05 -2.20 5.42
C GLU A 220 25.63 -2.19 4.00
N LYS A 221 24.76 -2.30 2.99
CA LYS A 221 25.18 -2.21 1.57
C LYS A 221 25.78 -0.85 1.26
N LEU A 222 25.18 0.22 1.79
CA LEU A 222 25.68 1.58 1.59
C LEU A 222 27.03 1.79 2.27
N THR A 223 27.21 1.27 3.48
CA THR A 223 28.50 1.33 4.21
C THR A 223 29.59 0.55 3.46
N ALA A 224 29.25 -0.63 2.95
CA ALA A 224 30.18 -1.41 2.11
C ALA A 224 30.58 -0.63 0.84
N GLU A 225 29.63 0.03 0.18
CA GLU A 225 29.87 0.83 -1.02
C GLU A 225 30.74 2.06 -0.73
N VAL A 226 30.46 2.76 0.37
CA VAL A 226 31.32 3.87 0.85
C VAL A 226 32.73 3.37 1.11
N SER A 227 32.91 2.24 1.79
CA SER A 227 34.22 1.64 2.06
C SER A 227 34.94 1.28 0.78
N ARG A 228 34.24 0.75 -0.23
CA ARG A 228 34.77 0.43 -1.55
C ARG A 228 35.25 1.69 -2.27
N ILE A 229 34.47 2.76 -2.27
CA ILE A 229 34.81 4.02 -2.95
C ILE A 229 36.01 4.69 -2.26
N LEU A 230 36.04 4.66 -0.94
CA LEU A 230 37.12 5.30 -0.17
C LEU A 230 38.44 4.55 -0.24
N ASN A 231 38.42 3.25 -0.55
CA ASN A 231 39.59 2.39 -0.73
C ASN A 231 40.65 2.61 0.38
N GLY A 232 40.23 2.53 1.64
CA GLY A 232 41.08 2.70 2.82
C GLY A 232 41.29 4.14 3.29
N ARG A 233 40.79 5.14 2.56
CA ARG A 233 40.81 6.55 3.04
C ARG A 233 39.75 6.75 4.12
N LEU A 234 40.07 7.57 5.11
CA LEU A 234 39.10 7.94 6.16
C LEU A 234 38.19 9.09 5.69
N LEU A 235 36.90 9.03 6.04
CA LEU A 235 35.93 10.09 5.74
C LEU A 235 36.39 11.47 6.20
N ASN A 236 37.02 11.53 7.38
CA ASN A 236 37.51 12.80 7.95
C ASN A 236 38.65 13.46 7.15
N ASN A 237 39.27 12.74 6.23
CA ASN A 237 40.34 13.25 5.39
C ASN A 237 39.83 13.77 4.04
N LEU A 238 38.51 13.76 3.81
CA LEU A 238 37.93 14.26 2.58
C LEU A 238 37.67 15.78 2.67
N THR A 239 37.96 16.47 1.59
CA THR A 239 37.59 17.88 1.41
C THR A 239 36.06 17.99 1.19
N LYS A 240 35.50 19.17 1.42
CA LYS A 240 34.07 19.44 1.13
C LYS A 240 33.69 19.11 -0.32
N LYS A 241 34.59 19.30 -1.27
CA LYS A 241 34.38 18.99 -2.67
C LYS A 241 34.27 17.48 -2.88
N GLU A 242 35.19 16.70 -2.32
CA GLU A 242 35.17 15.22 -2.40
C GLU A 242 33.94 14.64 -1.67
N ILE A 243 33.51 15.23 -0.56
CA ILE A 243 32.28 14.80 0.11
C ILE A 243 31.06 15.05 -0.79
N LYS A 244 30.99 16.21 -1.48
CA LYS A 244 29.91 16.51 -2.42
C LYS A 244 29.89 15.52 -3.59
N GLU A 245 31.06 15.22 -4.18
CA GLU A 245 31.20 14.21 -5.25
C GLU A 245 30.80 12.82 -4.77
N LEU A 246 31.18 12.43 -3.56
CA LEU A 246 30.77 11.15 -2.95
C LEU A 246 29.25 11.08 -2.76
N ILE A 247 28.61 12.15 -2.28
CA ILE A 247 27.15 12.23 -2.13
C ILE A 247 26.47 12.05 -3.48
N LEU A 248 26.91 12.76 -4.51
CA LEU A 248 26.35 12.70 -5.86
C LEU A 248 26.49 11.30 -6.44
N ARG A 249 27.65 10.68 -6.27
CA ARG A 249 27.89 9.32 -6.71
C ARG A 249 27.03 8.30 -5.99
N LEU A 250 26.91 8.38 -4.66
CA LEU A 250 26.02 7.51 -3.89
C LEU A 250 24.54 7.70 -4.28
N GLY A 251 24.13 8.94 -4.57
CA GLY A 251 22.79 9.25 -5.01
C GLY A 251 22.45 8.70 -6.40
N SER A 252 23.43 8.65 -7.32
CA SER A 252 23.24 8.16 -8.69
C SER A 252 23.45 6.64 -8.83
N GLU A 253 24.44 6.07 -8.15
CA GLU A 253 24.81 4.65 -8.29
C GLU A 253 24.05 3.75 -7.30
N THR A 254 23.50 4.32 -6.20
CA THR A 254 22.76 3.56 -5.21
C THR A 254 21.35 4.13 -5.05
N ASN A 255 20.37 3.27 -4.78
CA ASN A 255 19.02 3.71 -4.45
C ASN A 255 18.90 4.06 -2.95
N ALA A 256 19.95 4.63 -2.36
CA ALA A 256 19.97 4.98 -0.95
C ALA A 256 19.09 6.21 -0.68
N ARG A 257 18.40 6.17 0.46
CA ARG A 257 17.68 7.37 0.92
C ARG A 257 18.67 8.42 1.38
N MET A 258 18.38 9.69 1.12
CA MET A 258 19.21 10.81 1.59
C MET A 258 19.54 10.72 3.09
N MET A 259 18.57 10.27 3.93
CA MET A 259 18.82 10.03 5.36
C MET A 259 19.84 8.93 5.63
N HIS A 260 19.87 7.87 4.81
CA HIS A 260 20.87 6.82 4.96
C HIS A 260 22.26 7.31 4.54
N ILE A 261 22.35 8.10 3.46
CA ILE A 261 23.61 8.74 3.03
C ILE A 261 24.13 9.66 4.14
N ALA A 262 23.26 10.51 4.70
CA ALA A 262 23.61 11.40 5.80
C ALA A 262 24.12 10.62 7.03
N SER A 263 23.43 9.53 7.38
CA SER A 263 23.80 8.69 8.52
C SER A 263 25.14 7.98 8.32
N VAL A 264 25.39 7.39 7.14
CA VAL A 264 26.62 6.63 6.87
C VAL A 264 27.82 7.54 6.71
N LEU A 265 27.64 8.75 6.18
CA LEU A 265 28.69 9.74 6.04
C LEU A 265 28.90 10.62 7.28
N HIS A 266 28.05 10.46 8.32
CA HIS A 266 28.05 11.28 9.54
C HIS A 266 27.98 12.79 9.26
N ILE A 267 27.13 13.19 8.31
CA ILE A 267 26.96 14.59 7.90
C ILE A 267 25.49 15.01 8.02
N ASP A 268 25.27 16.33 8.02
CA ASP A 268 23.93 16.88 8.16
C ASP A 268 23.04 16.53 6.94
N TYR A 269 21.78 16.17 7.23
CA TYR A 269 20.79 15.82 6.22
C TYR A 269 20.51 16.96 5.24
N SER A 270 20.50 18.21 5.74
CA SER A 270 20.22 19.38 4.88
C SER A 270 21.30 19.56 3.83
N PHE A 271 22.55 19.27 4.18
CA PHE A 271 23.67 19.31 3.24
C PHE A 271 23.58 18.21 2.16
N VAL A 272 23.23 16.97 2.55
CA VAL A 272 23.00 15.90 1.56
C VAL A 272 21.87 16.26 0.61
N ARG A 273 20.76 16.77 1.18
CA ARG A 273 19.62 17.21 0.38
C ARG A 273 20.01 18.30 -0.60
N GLN A 274 20.74 19.31 -0.13
CA GLN A 274 21.21 20.41 -0.98
C GLN A 274 22.08 19.88 -2.15
N CYS A 275 23.05 19.02 -1.87
CA CYS A 275 23.91 18.44 -2.89
C CYS A 275 23.13 17.68 -3.97
N LEU A 276 22.10 16.89 -3.59
CA LEU A 276 21.34 16.06 -4.50
C LEU A 276 20.22 16.81 -5.25
N THR A 277 19.76 17.96 -4.71
CA THR A 277 18.75 18.80 -5.38
C THR A 277 19.33 19.86 -6.29
N GLU A 278 20.55 20.33 -6.03
CA GLU A 278 21.29 21.32 -6.83
C GLU A 278 22.18 20.69 -7.93
N ALA A 279 22.27 19.35 -7.98
CA ALA A 279 23.04 18.68 -9.01
C ALA A 279 22.44 18.94 -10.39
N PRO A 280 23.24 19.32 -11.39
CA PRO A 280 22.80 19.34 -12.78
C PRO A 280 22.36 17.91 -13.14
N GLN A 281 21.12 17.77 -13.63
CA GLN A 281 20.60 16.50 -14.12
C GLN A 281 21.44 16.07 -15.33
N PRO A 282 21.81 14.79 -15.49
CA PRO A 282 22.44 14.31 -16.72
C PRO A 282 21.49 14.54 -17.89
N GLU A 283 22.03 15.04 -19.00
CA GLU A 283 21.33 15.25 -20.28
C GLU A 283 20.74 13.97 -20.85
#